data_05a18cf5651eb38d6a81d796b074fb29
#
_entry.id   05a18cf5651eb38d6a81d796b074fb29
#
_cell.length_a   1.000
_cell.length_b   1.000
_cell.length_c   1.000
_cell.angle_alpha   90.00
_cell.angle_beta   90.00
_cell.angle_gamma   90.00
#
_symmetry.space_group_name_H-M   'P 1'
#
loop_
_entity.id
_entity.type
_entity.pdbx_description
1 polymer ?
#
loop_
_entity_poly.entity_id
_entity_poly.type
_entity_poly.pdbx_seq_one_letter_code
_entity_poly.pdbx_strand_id
1 'polypeptide(L)'
;MIVKLLLRLKLLILTISLATTNIFAQDCESGILNSTTGNWGNEMTWELYSNADDTIIASFQGTQNYTTTEQPVCLEPGCYFFVLSDSWGDGWNGGSLEVAMDNGVSLDIELVDGVLAYATFEIGETDACDYMLYGCTNPDAENYVVGATVDDGSCLVPDIFVTSGDDERAYYLHIPENLPPNAPLVFVLHGHSGTASSIAVFSGMSEIANQEGFVVCYPQGLPDFQGINHWNANLGISNVNDVQFLTELALHLQTTLELSAECTYSCGYSNGGYMSYTLACAAPEIFKAIGSVGGTMSGADWETCEAQAVPVVHIHGTQDYTVLYGSTLGSNNPWEGAPGVETVVAHWANANGCSEVNTTSLPDLDPSDGSTVDLIEHFGSPSGYKAQVYRINQGGHDWFGTWGNMDIQSSAVMWSFWSEFCANPLSIAEPYDSSHLGQADLCAAQSNTLIAQEDIHLTVYDASGRLVAQRFLFTDQSWEMKGCGLHLVVAKSTFGQTQQLKVFVKD
;
A
#
# COMPACT_ATOMS: atom_id res chain seq x y z
N MET A 1 -67.59 27.55 33.19
CA MET A 1 -66.89 26.36 33.76
C MET A 1 -65.80 25.84 32.86
N ILE A 2 -65.86 25.99 31.56
CA ILE A 2 -64.91 25.49 30.57
C ILE A 2 -63.62 26.35 30.46
N VAL A 3 -63.70 27.67 30.69
CA VAL A 3 -62.55 28.58 30.62
C VAL A 3 -61.55 28.42 31.81
N LYS A 4 -62.02 28.00 32.99
CA LYS A 4 -61.13 27.74 34.13
C LYS A 4 -60.39 26.39 34.02
N LEU A 5 -60.90 25.47 33.22
CA LEU A 5 -60.22 24.18 33.00
C LEU A 5 -59.09 24.29 31.99
N LEU A 6 -59.22 25.16 30.96
CA LEU A 6 -58.19 25.39 29.98
C LEU A 6 -56.99 26.18 30.52
N LEU A 7 -57.20 27.04 31.50
CA LEU A 7 -56.08 27.76 32.17
C LEU A 7 -55.26 26.85 33.08
N ARG A 8 -55.89 25.86 33.73
CA ARG A 8 -55.15 24.85 34.54
C ARG A 8 -54.41 23.85 33.71
N LEU A 9 -54.91 23.54 32.50
CA LEU A 9 -54.17 22.66 31.58
C LEU A 9 -52.96 23.34 30.91
N LYS A 10 -53.06 24.65 30.63
CA LYS A 10 -51.88 25.42 30.12
C LYS A 10 -50.79 25.60 31.19
N LEU A 11 -51.15 25.72 32.47
CA LEU A 11 -50.17 25.83 33.57
C LEU A 11 -49.50 24.47 33.87
N LEU A 12 -50.19 23.34 33.64
CA LEU A 12 -49.62 22.02 33.82
C LEU A 12 -48.70 21.62 32.71
N ILE A 13 -48.91 22.10 31.47
CA ILE A 13 -48.03 21.86 30.33
C ILE A 13 -46.77 22.73 30.42
N LEU A 14 -46.85 23.92 31.03
CA LEU A 14 -45.70 24.80 31.20
C LEU A 14 -44.79 24.36 32.36
N THR A 15 -45.29 23.58 33.32
CA THR A 15 -44.48 23.01 34.44
C THR A 15 -43.88 21.66 34.09
N ILE A 16 -44.38 20.95 33.08
CA ILE A 16 -43.77 19.67 32.59
C ILE A 16 -42.67 19.95 31.55
N SER A 17 -42.68 21.15 30.91
CA SER A 17 -41.64 21.56 29.96
C SER A 17 -40.36 22.13 30.60
N LEU A 18 -40.35 22.30 31.92
CA LEU A 18 -39.18 22.82 32.68
C LEU A 18 -38.48 21.75 33.55
N ALA A 19 -38.88 20.48 33.42
CA ALA A 19 -38.35 19.44 34.30
C ALA A 19 -37.63 18.25 33.53
N THR A 20 -37.25 18.44 32.26
CA THR A 20 -36.47 17.47 31.52
C THR A 20 -35.42 18.05 30.57
N THR A 21 -34.78 19.11 30.98
CA THR A 21 -33.41 19.31 30.55
C THR A 21 -32.52 18.82 31.69
N ASN A 22 -32.49 17.53 31.91
CA ASN A 22 -31.22 16.93 32.30
C ASN A 22 -30.32 17.17 31.05
N ILE A 23 -29.68 18.31 31.06
CA ILE A 23 -28.39 18.45 30.40
C ILE A 23 -27.56 17.41 31.17
N PHE A 24 -27.41 16.21 30.62
CA PHE A 24 -26.23 15.41 30.90
C PHE A 24 -25.11 16.38 30.55
N ALA A 25 -24.45 16.98 31.52
CA ALA A 25 -23.14 17.53 31.31
C ALA A 25 -22.38 16.36 30.69
N GLN A 26 -22.00 16.49 29.45
CA GLN A 26 -21.13 15.53 28.81
C GLN A 26 -19.86 15.64 29.64
N ASP A 27 -19.51 14.58 30.37
CA ASP A 27 -18.31 14.52 31.21
C ASP A 27 -17.08 14.42 30.32
N CYS A 28 -16.89 15.37 29.38
CA CYS A 28 -15.75 15.44 28.52
C CYS A 28 -14.92 16.69 28.82
N GLU A 29 -13.62 16.58 28.70
CA GLU A 29 -12.68 17.67 28.79
C GLU A 29 -12.61 18.40 27.45
N SER A 30 -12.86 19.70 27.50
CA SER A 30 -12.77 20.56 26.31
C SER A 30 -11.32 20.95 26.03
N GLY A 31 -11.02 21.18 24.75
CA GLY A 31 -9.71 21.63 24.33
C GLY A 31 -9.69 22.13 22.90
N ILE A 32 -8.54 22.56 22.46
CA ILE A 32 -8.29 23.05 21.10
C ILE A 32 -7.08 22.32 20.52
N LEU A 33 -7.23 21.89 19.27
CA LEU A 33 -6.15 21.39 18.43
C LEU A 33 -5.76 22.49 17.44
N ASN A 34 -4.53 23.00 17.55
CA ASN A 34 -4.00 24.04 16.67
C ASN A 34 -3.02 23.42 15.69
N SER A 35 -3.42 23.28 14.43
CA SER A 35 -2.56 22.80 13.36
C SER A 35 -1.93 23.95 12.62
N THR A 36 -0.62 24.04 12.60
CA THR A 36 0.13 25.05 11.83
C THR A 36 0.96 24.35 10.77
N THR A 37 0.69 24.62 9.49
CA THR A 37 1.46 24.04 8.38
C THR A 37 2.77 24.80 8.17
N GLY A 38 3.82 24.04 7.84
CA GLY A 38 5.11 24.56 7.43
C GLY A 38 5.22 24.79 5.92
N ASN A 39 6.41 24.58 5.35
CA ASN A 39 6.60 24.39 3.92
C ASN A 39 5.89 23.10 3.50
N TRP A 40 5.38 23.07 2.26
CA TRP A 40 4.68 21.90 1.73
C TRP A 40 3.48 21.47 2.59
N GLY A 41 2.71 22.43 3.05
CA GLY A 41 1.60 22.22 3.99
C GLY A 41 0.55 21.21 3.55
N ASN A 42 0.49 20.85 2.26
CA ASN A 42 -0.36 19.81 1.71
C ASN A 42 0.12 18.37 2.03
N GLU A 43 1.34 18.21 2.54
CA GLU A 43 1.93 16.93 2.94
C GLU A 43 1.58 16.58 4.38
N MET A 44 1.29 17.59 5.21
CA MET A 44 0.94 17.44 6.62
C MET A 44 -0.47 16.88 6.80
N THR A 45 -0.55 15.72 7.44
CA THR A 45 -1.83 15.07 7.81
C THR A 45 -1.75 14.52 9.22
N TRP A 46 -2.86 14.54 9.95
CA TRP A 46 -2.98 13.79 11.20
C TRP A 46 -4.43 13.36 11.46
N GLU A 47 -4.57 12.28 12.22
CA GLU A 47 -5.84 11.76 12.71
C GLU A 47 -5.74 11.48 14.20
N LEU A 48 -6.77 11.85 14.97
CA LEU A 48 -6.90 11.57 16.39
C LEU A 48 -7.85 10.41 16.61
N TYR A 49 -7.37 9.39 17.30
CA TYR A 49 -8.12 8.17 17.61
C TYR A 49 -8.40 8.01 19.10
N SER A 50 -9.55 7.38 19.40
CA SER A 50 -9.81 6.74 20.69
C SER A 50 -9.14 5.36 20.72
N ASN A 51 -8.32 5.08 21.71
CA ASN A 51 -7.68 3.76 21.88
C ASN A 51 -8.66 2.67 22.36
N ALA A 52 -9.89 3.03 22.74
CA ALA A 52 -10.88 2.07 23.24
C ALA A 52 -11.56 1.28 22.11
N ASP A 53 -11.73 1.89 20.94
CA ASP A 53 -12.51 1.36 19.82
C ASP A 53 -11.97 1.75 18.44
N ASP A 54 -10.77 2.33 18.37
CA ASP A 54 -10.09 2.81 17.17
C ASP A 54 -10.95 3.75 16.29
N THR A 55 -11.84 4.53 16.95
CA THR A 55 -12.65 5.52 16.21
C THR A 55 -11.88 6.82 16.00
N ILE A 56 -11.99 7.37 14.78
CA ILE A 56 -11.46 8.71 14.46
C ILE A 56 -12.36 9.75 15.12
N ILE A 57 -11.76 10.59 15.96
CA ILE A 57 -12.44 11.69 16.67
C ILE A 57 -12.27 13.00 15.91
N ALA A 58 -11.10 13.23 15.36
CA ALA A 58 -10.73 14.43 14.62
C ALA A 58 -9.66 14.11 13.60
N SER A 59 -9.60 14.88 12.51
CA SER A 59 -8.56 14.74 11.50
C SER A 59 -8.23 16.11 10.90
N PHE A 60 -7.06 16.20 10.29
CA PHE A 60 -6.59 17.38 9.58
C PHE A 60 -5.79 16.98 8.36
N GLN A 61 -6.04 17.72 7.27
CA GLN A 61 -5.25 17.67 6.03
C GLN A 61 -4.85 19.10 5.70
N GLY A 62 -3.57 19.36 5.66
CA GLY A 62 -3.03 20.64 5.23
C GLY A 62 -3.29 20.87 3.73
N THR A 63 -3.53 22.12 3.34
CA THR A 63 -3.79 22.49 1.94
C THR A 63 -2.96 23.66 1.46
N GLN A 64 -2.42 24.45 2.39
CA GLN A 64 -1.63 25.65 2.11
C GLN A 64 -0.46 25.75 3.10
N ASN A 65 0.62 26.39 2.68
CA ASN A 65 1.77 26.65 3.54
C ASN A 65 1.48 27.76 4.57
N TYR A 66 2.09 27.65 5.75
CA TYR A 66 2.07 28.67 6.81
C TYR A 66 0.67 29.10 7.22
N THR A 67 -0.27 28.17 7.33
CA THR A 67 -1.63 28.44 7.81
C THR A 67 -1.85 27.76 9.15
N THR A 68 -2.57 28.42 10.05
CA THR A 68 -3.02 27.86 11.32
C THR A 68 -4.51 27.60 11.28
N THR A 69 -4.91 26.40 11.69
CA THR A 69 -6.31 25.96 11.80
C THR A 69 -6.57 25.54 13.24
N GLU A 70 -7.59 26.12 13.85
CA GLU A 70 -8.06 25.78 15.19
C GLU A 70 -9.26 24.81 15.09
N GLN A 71 -9.19 23.68 15.80
CA GLN A 71 -10.26 22.70 15.86
C GLN A 71 -10.62 22.42 17.32
N PRO A 72 -11.83 22.80 17.78
CA PRO A 72 -12.28 22.48 19.15
C PRO A 72 -12.59 20.99 19.25
N VAL A 73 -12.23 20.40 20.38
CA VAL A 73 -12.53 19.00 20.74
C VAL A 73 -13.11 18.91 22.15
N CYS A 74 -13.83 17.83 22.40
CA CYS A 74 -14.34 17.46 23.71
C CYS A 74 -14.08 15.96 23.88
N LEU A 75 -13.18 15.58 24.80
CA LEU A 75 -12.71 14.21 24.97
C LEU A 75 -13.19 13.65 26.32
N GLU A 76 -13.79 12.49 26.33
CA GLU A 76 -14.13 11.76 27.55
C GLU A 76 -12.85 11.26 28.24
N PRO A 77 -12.85 10.95 29.55
CA PRO A 77 -11.72 10.29 30.18
C PRO A 77 -11.34 8.99 29.44
N GLY A 78 -10.09 8.88 29.02
CA GLY A 78 -9.63 7.74 28.21
C GLY A 78 -8.23 7.92 27.64
N CYS A 79 -7.82 6.94 26.86
CA CYS A 79 -6.56 6.85 26.15
C CYS A 79 -6.73 7.26 24.69
N TYR A 80 -5.83 8.11 24.19
CA TYR A 80 -5.90 8.69 22.86
C TYR A 80 -4.56 8.65 22.18
N PHE A 81 -4.57 8.53 20.86
CA PHE A 81 -3.35 8.65 20.05
C PHE A 81 -3.58 9.40 18.74
N PHE A 82 -2.58 10.12 18.33
CA PHE A 82 -2.50 10.69 16.99
C PHE A 82 -1.72 9.76 16.06
N VAL A 83 -2.21 9.62 14.84
CA VAL A 83 -1.46 9.14 13.69
C VAL A 83 -1.02 10.36 12.92
N LEU A 84 0.27 10.57 12.79
CA LEU A 84 0.90 11.70 12.10
C LEU A 84 1.44 11.19 10.79
N SER A 85 1.13 11.84 9.68
CA SER A 85 1.58 11.39 8.37
C SER A 85 2.19 12.53 7.56
N ASP A 86 3.19 12.18 6.78
CA ASP A 86 3.82 13.01 5.76
C ASP A 86 3.92 12.25 4.45
N SER A 87 3.49 12.85 3.34
CA SER A 87 3.40 12.14 2.05
C SER A 87 4.73 11.97 1.32
N TRP A 88 5.76 12.74 1.69
CA TRP A 88 7.10 12.65 1.09
C TRP A 88 8.13 12.02 2.00
N GLY A 89 7.86 11.96 3.31
CA GLY A 89 8.70 11.29 4.28
C GLY A 89 9.88 12.13 4.77
N ASP A 90 9.86 13.43 4.53
CA ASP A 90 10.86 14.39 5.03
C ASP A 90 10.31 15.24 6.19
N GLY A 91 9.19 14.79 6.76
CA GLY A 91 8.51 15.41 7.89
C GLY A 91 7.68 16.64 7.51
N TRP A 92 7.04 17.25 8.50
CA TRP A 92 6.11 18.38 8.28
C TRP A 92 6.80 19.72 7.95
N ASN A 93 8.09 19.74 7.73
CA ASN A 93 8.86 20.87 7.23
C ASN A 93 8.61 22.20 8.00
N GLY A 94 8.56 22.09 9.35
CA GLY A 94 8.24 23.19 10.27
C GLY A 94 6.75 23.35 10.55
N GLY A 95 5.93 22.38 10.16
CA GLY A 95 4.54 22.25 10.61
C GLY A 95 4.46 21.69 12.02
N SER A 96 3.41 22.04 12.77
CA SER A 96 3.20 21.59 14.15
C SER A 96 1.72 21.39 14.47
N LEU A 97 1.47 20.53 15.44
CA LEU A 97 0.17 20.34 16.08
C LEU A 97 0.30 20.63 17.58
N GLU A 98 -0.33 21.68 18.05
CA GLU A 98 -0.46 21.99 19.47
C GLU A 98 -1.80 21.45 20.00
N VAL A 99 -1.74 20.66 21.07
CA VAL A 99 -2.92 20.19 21.82
C VAL A 99 -2.99 20.97 23.11
N ALA A 100 -4.08 21.67 23.35
CA ALA A 100 -4.32 22.43 24.58
C ALA A 100 -5.69 22.05 25.17
N MET A 101 -5.69 21.28 26.26
CA MET A 101 -6.90 20.87 26.96
C MET A 101 -7.12 21.73 28.22
N ASP A 102 -8.38 21.97 28.55
CA ASP A 102 -8.76 22.80 29.71
C ASP A 102 -8.30 22.21 31.06
N ASN A 103 -8.10 20.89 31.14
CA ASN A 103 -7.57 20.20 32.32
C ASN A 103 -6.05 20.34 32.51
N GLY A 104 -5.37 21.02 31.57
CA GLY A 104 -3.94 21.30 31.61
C GLY A 104 -3.07 20.30 30.85
N VAL A 105 -3.63 19.33 30.15
CA VAL A 105 -2.90 18.52 29.18
C VAL A 105 -2.50 19.42 28.01
N SER A 106 -1.21 19.48 27.72
CA SER A 106 -0.64 20.25 26.62
C SER A 106 0.46 19.43 25.94
N LEU A 107 0.37 19.31 24.61
CA LEU A 107 1.34 18.65 23.76
C LEU A 107 1.74 19.58 22.63
N ASP A 108 3.00 19.56 22.28
CA ASP A 108 3.54 20.18 21.07
C ASP A 108 4.15 19.08 20.22
N ILE A 109 3.55 18.83 19.06
CA ILE A 109 3.79 17.64 18.24
C ILE A 109 4.31 18.10 16.89
N GLU A 110 5.44 17.55 16.48
CA GLU A 110 6.04 17.75 15.17
C GLU A 110 6.42 16.39 14.58
N LEU A 111 6.19 16.21 13.30
CA LEU A 111 6.82 15.14 12.53
C LEU A 111 8.08 15.72 11.89
N VAL A 112 9.23 15.44 12.49
CA VAL A 112 10.51 16.04 12.09
C VAL A 112 11.08 15.36 10.86
N ASP A 113 10.86 14.04 10.75
CA ASP A 113 11.37 13.19 9.67
C ASP A 113 10.49 11.93 9.57
N GLY A 114 10.47 11.28 8.40
CA GLY A 114 9.71 10.07 8.15
C GLY A 114 8.26 10.29 7.73
N VAL A 115 7.65 9.22 7.23
CA VAL A 115 6.28 9.22 6.67
C VAL A 115 5.20 9.05 7.73
N LEU A 116 5.54 8.50 8.92
CA LEU A 116 4.58 8.12 9.95
C LEU A 116 5.18 8.27 11.35
N ALA A 117 4.38 8.75 12.28
CA ALA A 117 4.68 8.70 13.71
C ALA A 117 3.40 8.63 14.54
N TYR A 118 3.54 8.27 15.82
CA TYR A 118 2.43 8.28 16.77
C TYR A 118 2.76 9.20 17.95
N ALA A 119 1.72 9.88 18.45
CA ALA A 119 1.79 10.63 19.70
C ALA A 119 0.61 10.23 20.58
N THR A 120 0.88 9.82 21.81
CA THR A 120 -0.12 9.29 22.74
C THR A 120 -0.37 10.24 23.90
N PHE A 121 -1.60 10.28 24.41
CA PHE A 121 -1.93 11.06 25.61
C PHE A 121 -3.17 10.49 26.31
N GLU A 122 -3.40 10.94 27.54
CA GLU A 122 -4.49 10.49 28.38
C GLU A 122 -5.32 11.67 28.88
N ILE A 123 -6.62 11.47 29.01
CA ILE A 123 -7.57 12.42 29.60
C ILE A 123 -8.17 11.79 30.86
N GLY A 124 -8.06 12.50 31.98
CA GLY A 124 -8.59 12.06 33.28
C GLY A 124 -7.73 10.97 33.96
N GLU A 125 -8.32 10.32 34.97
CA GLU A 125 -7.71 9.15 35.63
C GLU A 125 -8.07 7.89 34.82
N THR A 126 -7.07 7.26 34.22
CA THR A 126 -7.21 6.03 33.43
C THR A 126 -6.40 4.91 34.08
N ASP A 127 -6.79 3.66 33.86
CA ASP A 127 -5.85 2.53 34.01
C ASP A 127 -4.75 2.72 32.95
N ALA A 128 -3.57 2.10 33.15
CA ALA A 128 -2.46 2.21 32.19
C ALA A 128 -2.95 1.89 30.76
N CYS A 129 -2.74 2.82 29.84
CA CYS A 129 -3.15 2.66 28.46
C CYS A 129 -2.25 1.64 27.76
N ASP A 130 -2.86 0.64 27.15
CA ASP A 130 -2.17 -0.35 26.32
C ASP A 130 -2.38 0.01 24.84
N TYR A 131 -1.38 0.68 24.26
CA TYR A 131 -1.41 1.10 22.87
C TYR A 131 -0.79 0.03 21.98
N MET A 132 -1.53 -0.46 20.99
CA MET A 132 -1.02 -1.38 19.97
C MET A 132 -0.76 -0.61 18.67
N LEU A 133 0.32 0.19 18.64
CA LEU A 133 0.71 1.03 17.52
C LEU A 133 1.79 0.32 16.72
N TYR A 134 1.43 -0.13 15.53
CA TYR A 134 2.27 -0.97 14.67
C TYR A 134 3.22 -0.12 13.83
N GLY A 135 4.46 -0.58 13.69
CA GLY A 135 5.49 0.03 12.85
C GLY A 135 6.88 -0.46 13.25
N CYS A 136 7.90 -0.04 12.53
CA CYS A 136 9.27 -0.34 12.93
C CYS A 136 9.61 0.28 14.29
N THR A 137 9.97 -0.55 15.28
CA THR A 137 10.36 -0.11 16.62
C THR A 137 11.87 0.05 16.81
N ASN A 138 12.70 -0.27 15.80
CA ASN A 138 14.14 -0.13 15.86
C ASN A 138 14.57 1.31 15.53
N PRO A 139 15.12 2.10 16.50
CA PRO A 139 15.51 3.49 16.24
C PRO A 139 16.72 3.65 15.30
N ASP A 140 17.43 2.55 14.98
CA ASP A 140 18.53 2.55 14.02
C ASP A 140 18.03 2.26 12.59
N ALA A 141 16.73 1.93 12.40
CA ALA A 141 16.15 1.72 11.10
C ALA A 141 15.75 3.04 10.44
N GLU A 142 15.93 3.15 9.12
CA GLU A 142 15.57 4.37 8.38
C GLU A 142 14.06 4.64 8.37
N ASN A 143 13.25 3.60 8.48
CA ASN A 143 11.81 3.69 8.58
C ASN A 143 11.31 3.54 10.03
N TYR A 144 12.14 3.90 11.02
CA TYR A 144 11.72 3.92 12.41
C TYR A 144 10.46 4.77 12.59
N VAL A 145 9.43 4.17 13.17
CA VAL A 145 8.18 4.86 13.47
C VAL A 145 8.20 5.34 14.91
N VAL A 146 8.37 6.62 15.10
CA VAL A 146 8.36 7.23 16.43
C VAL A 146 7.02 6.95 17.11
N GLY A 147 7.06 6.39 18.32
CA GLY A 147 5.87 6.04 19.09
C GLY A 147 5.25 4.69 18.77
N ALA A 148 5.75 3.93 17.79
CA ALA A 148 5.33 2.53 17.60
C ALA A 148 5.63 1.70 18.84
N THR A 149 4.66 0.86 19.25
CA THR A 149 4.77 -0.01 20.43
C THR A 149 4.87 -1.49 20.08
N VAL A 150 4.52 -1.83 18.84
CA VAL A 150 4.55 -3.21 18.32
C VAL A 150 5.36 -3.22 17.02
N ASP A 151 6.43 -4.00 17.00
CA ASP A 151 7.20 -4.21 15.77
C ASP A 151 6.38 -5.04 14.78
N ASP A 152 6.16 -4.49 13.60
CA ASP A 152 5.42 -5.13 12.51
C ASP A 152 6.33 -5.90 11.55
N GLY A 153 7.63 -5.97 11.84
CA GLY A 153 8.64 -6.60 11.00
C GLY A 153 9.06 -5.77 9.79
N SER A 154 8.63 -4.50 9.71
CA SER A 154 8.95 -3.59 8.59
C SER A 154 10.31 -2.91 8.72
N CYS A 155 11.04 -3.09 9.84
CA CYS A 155 12.28 -2.36 10.09
C CYS A 155 13.31 -2.51 8.96
N LEU A 156 13.70 -1.38 8.38
CA LEU A 156 14.73 -1.28 7.35
C LEU A 156 16.02 -0.81 8.01
N VAL A 157 16.85 -1.76 8.43
CA VAL A 157 18.16 -1.45 8.99
C VAL A 157 19.17 -1.39 7.86
N PRO A 158 19.84 -0.25 7.61
CA PRO A 158 20.80 -0.11 6.53
C PRO A 158 22.10 -0.83 6.87
N ASP A 159 22.20 -2.13 6.60
CA ASP A 159 23.41 -2.89 6.92
C ASP A 159 23.94 -3.74 5.77
N ILE A 160 23.35 -3.65 4.59
CA ILE A 160 23.82 -4.49 3.50
C ILE A 160 24.34 -3.60 2.37
N PHE A 161 25.66 -3.59 2.25
CA PHE A 161 26.34 -2.95 1.13
C PHE A 161 26.89 -4.04 0.21
N VAL A 162 26.84 -3.79 -1.08
CA VAL A 162 27.50 -4.58 -2.10
C VAL A 162 28.36 -3.69 -2.98
N THR A 163 29.54 -4.16 -3.31
CA THR A 163 30.40 -3.46 -4.28
C THR A 163 29.97 -3.87 -5.68
N SER A 164 29.62 -2.90 -6.52
CA SER A 164 29.33 -3.11 -7.93
C SER A 164 30.17 -2.13 -8.76
N GLY A 165 31.07 -2.67 -9.57
CA GLY A 165 32.12 -1.87 -10.20
C GLY A 165 33.03 -1.22 -9.17
N ASP A 166 33.14 0.10 -9.23
CA ASP A 166 33.93 0.91 -8.27
C ASP A 166 33.06 1.53 -7.15
N ASP A 167 31.75 1.29 -7.18
CA ASP A 167 30.79 1.90 -6.26
C ASP A 167 30.37 0.95 -5.13
N GLU A 168 30.24 1.49 -3.93
CA GLU A 168 29.55 0.85 -2.82
C GLU A 168 28.06 1.18 -2.91
N ARG A 169 27.18 0.15 -2.97
CA ARG A 169 25.76 0.28 -3.21
C ARG A 169 24.98 -0.30 -2.05
N ALA A 170 24.04 0.48 -1.53
CA ALA A 170 23.16 0.07 -0.44
C ALA A 170 21.89 -0.61 -0.96
N TYR A 171 21.33 -1.51 -0.16
CA TYR A 171 19.99 -2.06 -0.39
C TYR A 171 19.39 -2.56 0.92
N TYR A 172 18.06 -2.67 0.95
CA TYR A 172 17.32 -3.27 2.06
C TYR A 172 16.66 -4.55 1.60
N LEU A 173 16.52 -5.50 2.52
CA LEU A 173 15.80 -6.73 2.30
C LEU A 173 14.64 -6.86 3.27
N HIS A 174 13.50 -7.22 2.75
CA HIS A 174 12.41 -7.74 3.55
C HIS A 174 12.29 -9.25 3.27
N ILE A 175 12.49 -10.05 4.33
CA ILE A 175 12.44 -11.50 4.29
C ILE A 175 11.32 -11.95 5.21
N PRO A 176 10.20 -12.49 4.69
CA PRO A 176 9.13 -13.04 5.52
C PRO A 176 9.62 -14.15 6.47
N GLU A 177 9.04 -14.22 7.67
CA GLU A 177 9.41 -15.25 8.67
C GLU A 177 9.27 -16.67 8.15
N ASN A 178 8.24 -16.93 7.31
CA ASN A 178 7.92 -18.25 6.77
C ASN A 178 8.23 -18.31 5.26
N LEU A 179 9.48 -18.04 4.89
CA LEU A 179 9.89 -18.04 3.49
C LEU A 179 9.94 -19.49 2.96
N PRO A 180 9.23 -19.81 1.86
CA PRO A 180 9.33 -21.13 1.24
C PRO A 180 10.69 -21.34 0.56
N PRO A 181 11.16 -22.59 0.42
CA PRO A 181 12.37 -22.87 -0.32
C PRO A 181 12.23 -22.42 -1.79
N ASN A 182 13.32 -21.90 -2.36
CA ASN A 182 13.34 -21.36 -3.73
C ASN A 182 12.26 -20.27 -3.96
N ALA A 183 12.10 -19.40 -2.95
CA ALA A 183 11.11 -18.30 -2.98
C ALA A 183 11.40 -17.31 -4.11
N PRO A 184 10.38 -16.63 -4.63
CA PRO A 184 10.56 -15.54 -5.57
C PRO A 184 11.32 -14.34 -4.97
N LEU A 185 11.93 -13.54 -5.86
CA LEU A 185 12.64 -12.32 -5.52
C LEU A 185 12.03 -11.14 -6.29
N VAL A 186 11.64 -10.09 -5.59
CA VAL A 186 11.06 -8.88 -6.16
C VAL A 186 11.94 -7.68 -5.86
N PHE A 187 12.36 -6.96 -6.88
CA PHE A 187 13.03 -5.67 -6.78
C PHE A 187 12.00 -4.55 -6.89
N VAL A 188 12.01 -3.61 -5.93
CA VAL A 188 11.13 -2.44 -5.95
C VAL A 188 11.99 -1.17 -5.98
N LEU A 189 11.94 -0.45 -7.09
CA LEU A 189 12.84 0.66 -7.40
C LEU A 189 12.14 2.00 -7.12
N HIS A 190 12.80 2.88 -6.36
CA HIS A 190 12.27 4.19 -6.00
C HIS A 190 12.20 5.16 -7.20
N GLY A 191 11.44 6.23 -7.08
CA GLY A 191 11.37 7.32 -8.04
C GLY A 191 12.61 8.22 -8.01
N HIS A 192 12.67 9.19 -8.94
CA HIS A 192 13.70 10.25 -8.91
C HIS A 192 13.57 11.05 -7.62
N SER A 193 14.67 11.37 -6.98
CA SER A 193 14.78 11.96 -5.63
C SER A 193 14.36 11.06 -4.46
N GLY A 194 13.82 9.86 -4.73
CA GLY A 194 13.43 8.93 -3.68
C GLY A 194 14.58 8.18 -3.05
N THR A 195 14.23 7.34 -2.07
CA THR A 195 15.14 6.45 -1.36
C THR A 195 14.57 5.02 -1.34
N ALA A 196 15.43 4.05 -1.03
CA ALA A 196 15.03 2.67 -0.85
C ALA A 196 14.01 2.53 0.31
N SER A 197 14.19 3.28 1.40
CA SER A 197 13.26 3.30 2.53
C SER A 197 11.91 3.91 2.15
N SER A 198 11.90 5.06 1.45
CA SER A 198 10.64 5.69 1.05
C SER A 198 9.79 4.80 0.14
N ILE A 199 10.39 4.10 -0.82
CA ILE A 199 9.63 3.19 -1.70
C ILE A 199 9.16 1.93 -0.98
N ALA A 200 9.88 1.45 0.04
CA ALA A 200 9.45 0.31 0.83
C ALA A 200 8.12 0.60 1.54
N VAL A 201 8.01 1.77 2.17
CA VAL A 201 6.77 2.23 2.81
C VAL A 201 5.70 2.57 1.76
N PHE A 202 6.06 3.36 0.74
CA PHE A 202 5.13 3.84 -0.28
C PHE A 202 4.51 2.72 -1.11
N SER A 203 5.26 1.66 -1.41
CA SER A 203 4.73 0.53 -2.18
C SER A 203 3.90 -0.45 -1.36
N GLY A 204 4.16 -0.59 -0.07
CA GLY A 204 3.56 -1.64 0.78
C GLY A 204 3.87 -3.06 0.29
N MET A 205 4.92 -3.25 -0.53
CA MET A 205 5.26 -4.56 -1.12
C MET A 205 5.67 -5.58 -0.07
N SER A 206 6.29 -5.14 1.03
CA SER A 206 6.67 -6.02 2.15
C SER A 206 5.47 -6.72 2.76
N GLU A 207 4.32 -6.05 2.83
CA GLU A 207 3.10 -6.65 3.35
C GLU A 207 2.56 -7.76 2.42
N ILE A 208 2.59 -7.53 1.12
CA ILE A 208 2.26 -8.55 0.13
C ILE A 208 3.25 -9.73 0.23
N ALA A 209 4.54 -9.46 0.44
CA ALA A 209 5.56 -10.48 0.60
C ALA A 209 5.32 -11.36 1.84
N ASN A 210 4.90 -10.77 2.95
CA ASN A 210 4.54 -11.52 4.16
C ASN A 210 3.36 -12.48 3.94
N GLN A 211 2.41 -12.07 3.10
CA GLN A 211 1.22 -12.85 2.78
C GLN A 211 1.52 -13.98 1.77
N GLU A 212 2.37 -13.71 0.80
CA GLU A 212 2.56 -14.54 -0.38
C GLU A 212 3.87 -15.35 -0.38
N GLY A 213 4.82 -15.03 0.51
CA GLY A 213 6.04 -15.80 0.72
C GLY A 213 7.13 -15.54 -0.33
N PHE A 214 7.49 -14.29 -0.58
CA PHE A 214 8.61 -13.90 -1.44
C PHE A 214 9.51 -12.88 -0.76
N VAL A 215 10.76 -12.75 -1.21
CA VAL A 215 11.71 -11.76 -0.71
C VAL A 215 11.57 -10.47 -1.51
N VAL A 216 11.59 -9.33 -0.82
CA VAL A 216 11.64 -8.01 -1.46
C VAL A 216 13.01 -7.39 -1.25
N CYS A 217 13.60 -6.92 -2.33
CA CYS A 217 14.81 -6.10 -2.33
C CYS A 217 14.46 -4.67 -2.71
N TYR A 218 14.85 -3.72 -1.88
CA TYR A 218 14.75 -2.28 -2.11
C TYR A 218 16.15 -1.71 -2.29
N PRO A 219 16.68 -1.64 -3.51
CA PRO A 219 18.01 -1.08 -3.73
C PRO A 219 17.99 0.45 -3.70
N GLN A 220 19.13 1.04 -3.35
CA GLN A 220 19.34 2.48 -3.35
C GLN A 220 20.05 2.94 -4.63
N GLY A 221 19.42 3.85 -5.35
CA GLY A 221 20.01 4.54 -6.49
C GLY A 221 21.05 5.58 -6.06
N LEU A 222 22.10 5.75 -6.87
CA LEU A 222 23.12 6.78 -6.65
C LEU A 222 22.65 8.15 -7.18
N PRO A 223 23.30 9.25 -6.76
CA PRO A 223 23.00 10.58 -7.27
C PRO A 223 23.30 10.73 -8.77
N ASP A 224 22.47 11.51 -9.47
CA ASP A 224 22.69 11.97 -10.84
C ASP A 224 23.71 13.13 -10.90
N PHE A 225 23.87 13.74 -12.09
CA PHE A 225 24.77 14.90 -12.27
C PHE A 225 24.38 16.14 -11.46
N GLN A 226 23.18 16.17 -10.88
CA GLN A 226 22.68 17.25 -10.01
C GLN A 226 22.77 16.90 -8.53
N GLY A 227 23.19 15.68 -8.20
CA GLY A 227 23.27 15.19 -6.81
C GLY A 227 21.96 14.59 -6.29
N ILE A 228 21.04 14.23 -7.19
CA ILE A 228 19.70 13.70 -6.86
C ILE A 228 19.68 12.19 -7.07
N ASN A 229 19.23 11.43 -6.08
CA ASN A 229 19.09 9.98 -6.17
C ASN A 229 18.24 9.58 -7.37
N HIS A 230 18.70 8.58 -8.14
CA HIS A 230 18.03 8.20 -9.37
C HIS A 230 18.43 6.81 -9.85
N TRP A 231 17.80 6.35 -10.93
CA TRP A 231 18.20 5.20 -11.75
C TRP A 231 18.57 5.68 -13.15
N ASN A 232 19.73 5.25 -13.64
CA ASN A 232 20.14 5.52 -15.02
C ASN A 232 19.42 4.57 -15.99
N ALA A 233 18.21 4.94 -16.35
CA ALA A 233 17.38 4.24 -17.33
C ALA A 233 17.60 4.80 -18.75
N ASN A 234 18.86 4.98 -19.16
CA ASN A 234 19.26 5.59 -20.44
C ASN A 234 18.69 7.00 -20.67
N LEU A 235 18.44 7.73 -19.57
CA LEU A 235 17.90 9.09 -19.59
C LEU A 235 18.96 10.17 -19.89
N GLY A 236 20.25 9.81 -19.93
CA GLY A 236 21.34 10.77 -20.18
C GLY A 236 21.60 11.75 -19.02
N ILE A 237 21.08 11.49 -17.83
CA ILE A 237 21.24 12.34 -16.64
C ILE A 237 22.36 11.88 -15.72
N SER A 238 22.96 10.72 -15.98
CA SER A 238 24.11 10.18 -15.25
C SER A 238 24.90 9.18 -16.10
N ASN A 239 26.03 8.69 -15.55
CA ASN A 239 26.83 7.60 -16.11
C ASN A 239 26.87 6.38 -15.16
N VAL A 240 26.02 6.33 -14.17
CA VAL A 240 25.94 5.20 -13.22
C VAL A 240 25.50 3.93 -13.98
N ASN A 241 26.15 2.81 -13.70
CA ASN A 241 25.81 1.52 -14.33
C ASN A 241 24.82 0.74 -13.46
N ASP A 242 23.57 1.18 -13.40
CA ASP A 242 22.55 0.55 -12.58
C ASP A 242 22.12 -0.81 -13.11
N VAL A 243 22.20 -1.07 -14.41
CA VAL A 243 21.95 -2.42 -14.98
C VAL A 243 22.92 -3.44 -14.40
N GLN A 244 24.22 -3.11 -14.36
CA GLN A 244 25.23 -3.98 -13.76
C GLN A 244 24.94 -4.22 -12.27
N PHE A 245 24.71 -3.15 -11.52
CA PHE A 245 24.42 -3.25 -10.09
C PHE A 245 23.22 -4.16 -9.79
N LEU A 246 22.07 -3.89 -10.41
CA LEU A 246 20.84 -4.63 -10.15
C LEU A 246 20.94 -6.08 -10.60
N THR A 247 21.68 -6.35 -11.68
CA THR A 247 21.97 -7.71 -12.17
C THR A 247 22.85 -8.49 -11.19
N GLU A 248 23.98 -7.88 -10.78
CA GLU A 248 24.91 -8.48 -9.82
C GLU A 248 24.24 -8.73 -8.47
N LEU A 249 23.43 -7.78 -7.99
CA LEU A 249 22.66 -7.91 -6.75
C LEU A 249 21.62 -9.04 -6.84
N ALA A 250 20.90 -9.17 -7.96
CA ALA A 250 19.94 -10.25 -8.15
C ALA A 250 20.62 -11.62 -8.08
N LEU A 251 21.74 -11.80 -8.78
CA LEU A 251 22.51 -13.06 -8.78
C LEU A 251 23.10 -13.37 -7.39
N HIS A 252 23.56 -12.33 -6.68
CA HIS A 252 24.06 -12.46 -5.31
C HIS A 252 22.95 -12.96 -4.36
N LEU A 253 21.76 -12.32 -4.38
CA LEU A 253 20.65 -12.70 -3.53
C LEU A 253 20.08 -14.07 -3.87
N GLN A 254 19.94 -14.40 -5.14
CA GLN A 254 19.54 -15.74 -5.58
C GLN A 254 20.46 -16.82 -5.01
N THR A 255 21.78 -16.55 -5.00
CA THR A 255 22.77 -17.52 -4.52
C THR A 255 22.82 -17.59 -3.00
N THR A 256 22.84 -16.46 -2.30
CA THR A 256 23.05 -16.39 -0.84
C THR A 256 21.80 -16.80 -0.05
N LEU A 257 20.62 -16.52 -0.58
CA LEU A 257 19.34 -16.82 0.07
C LEU A 257 18.62 -18.02 -0.58
N GLU A 258 19.25 -18.70 -1.53
CA GLU A 258 18.69 -19.84 -2.27
C GLU A 258 17.32 -19.52 -2.92
N LEU A 259 17.22 -18.31 -3.53
CA LEU A 259 16.00 -17.82 -4.15
C LEU A 259 15.86 -18.29 -5.61
N SER A 260 14.65 -18.20 -6.14
CA SER A 260 14.32 -18.62 -7.49
C SER A 260 14.89 -17.72 -8.58
N ALA A 261 15.79 -18.25 -9.41
CA ALA A 261 16.25 -17.57 -10.62
C ALA A 261 15.15 -17.43 -11.69
N GLU A 262 14.13 -18.30 -11.67
CA GLU A 262 13.01 -18.27 -12.62
C GLU A 262 11.87 -17.35 -12.16
N CYS A 263 11.89 -16.89 -10.92
CA CYS A 263 10.87 -16.03 -10.33
C CYS A 263 11.50 -14.78 -9.72
N THR A 264 12.34 -14.09 -10.50
CA THR A 264 12.96 -12.81 -10.13
C THR A 264 12.32 -11.70 -10.98
N TYR A 265 11.79 -10.69 -10.32
CA TYR A 265 10.98 -9.63 -10.91
C TYR A 265 11.51 -8.25 -10.54
N SER A 266 11.25 -7.25 -11.40
CA SER A 266 11.54 -5.84 -11.10
C SER A 266 10.30 -5.01 -11.28
N CYS A 267 10.04 -4.11 -10.33
CA CYS A 267 9.09 -3.04 -10.50
C CYS A 267 9.63 -1.74 -9.93
N GLY A 268 8.95 -0.66 -10.23
CA GLY A 268 9.30 0.62 -9.64
C GLY A 268 8.32 1.73 -9.96
N TYR A 269 8.50 2.81 -9.21
CA TYR A 269 7.73 4.03 -9.32
C TYR A 269 8.46 5.05 -10.19
N SER A 270 7.74 5.73 -11.10
CA SER A 270 8.32 6.84 -11.87
C SER A 270 9.64 6.43 -12.53
N ASN A 271 10.77 7.02 -12.15
CA ASN A 271 12.12 6.66 -12.60
C ASN A 271 12.46 5.17 -12.39
N GLY A 272 12.00 4.57 -11.27
CA GLY A 272 12.14 3.12 -11.04
C GLY A 272 11.35 2.28 -12.03
N GLY A 273 10.22 2.77 -12.52
CA GLY A 273 9.45 2.17 -13.60
C GLY A 273 10.19 2.22 -14.94
N TYR A 274 10.85 3.35 -15.27
CA TYR A 274 11.75 3.44 -16.41
C TYR A 274 12.88 2.41 -16.31
N MET A 275 13.51 2.31 -15.13
CA MET A 275 14.60 1.34 -14.91
C MET A 275 14.13 -0.10 -15.06
N SER A 276 12.91 -0.44 -14.65
CA SER A 276 12.35 -1.78 -14.87
C SER A 276 12.20 -2.12 -16.34
N TYR A 277 11.79 -1.17 -17.18
CA TYR A 277 11.81 -1.35 -18.64
C TYR A 277 13.23 -1.51 -19.20
N THR A 278 14.20 -0.72 -18.71
CA THR A 278 15.61 -0.86 -19.08
C THR A 278 16.14 -2.26 -18.73
N LEU A 279 15.78 -2.80 -17.54
CA LEU A 279 16.15 -4.16 -17.14
C LEU A 279 15.50 -5.23 -18.03
N ALA A 280 14.24 -5.07 -18.42
CA ALA A 280 13.60 -5.97 -19.36
C ALA A 280 14.29 -5.99 -20.75
N CYS A 281 14.88 -4.86 -21.16
CA CYS A 281 15.69 -4.79 -22.38
C CYS A 281 17.08 -5.42 -22.22
N ALA A 282 17.76 -5.15 -21.09
CA ALA A 282 19.18 -5.43 -20.93
C ALA A 282 19.47 -6.77 -20.25
N ALA A 283 18.57 -7.29 -19.41
CA ALA A 283 18.75 -8.48 -18.60
C ALA A 283 17.47 -9.34 -18.47
N PRO A 284 16.79 -9.69 -19.58
CA PRO A 284 15.55 -10.49 -19.54
C PRO A 284 15.78 -11.92 -19.05
N GLU A 285 17.02 -12.42 -19.10
CA GLU A 285 17.39 -13.71 -18.55
C GLU A 285 17.41 -13.74 -17.01
N ILE A 286 17.40 -12.55 -16.35
CA ILE A 286 17.37 -12.42 -14.90
C ILE A 286 16.00 -11.94 -14.44
N PHE A 287 15.52 -10.81 -14.98
CA PHE A 287 14.23 -10.25 -14.63
C PHE A 287 13.13 -10.83 -15.52
N LYS A 288 12.46 -11.84 -15.02
CA LYS A 288 11.50 -12.69 -15.78
C LYS A 288 10.17 -12.02 -16.07
N ALA A 289 9.81 -11.00 -15.33
CA ALA A 289 8.69 -10.10 -15.58
C ALA A 289 8.95 -8.75 -14.94
N ILE A 290 8.29 -7.72 -15.42
CA ILE A 290 8.41 -6.37 -14.86
C ILE A 290 7.06 -5.74 -14.53
N GLY A 291 7.11 -4.74 -13.62
CA GLY A 291 6.01 -3.84 -13.31
C GLY A 291 6.45 -2.38 -13.36
N SER A 292 5.61 -1.50 -13.85
CA SER A 292 5.87 -0.06 -13.84
C SER A 292 4.66 0.69 -13.33
N VAL A 293 4.88 1.57 -12.34
CA VAL A 293 3.85 2.47 -11.83
C VAL A 293 4.27 3.91 -12.09
N GLY A 294 3.51 4.62 -12.93
CA GLY A 294 3.80 6.00 -13.30
C GLY A 294 5.14 6.22 -14.02
N GLY A 295 5.77 5.16 -14.53
CA GLY A 295 6.97 5.22 -15.38
C GLY A 295 6.67 4.72 -16.79
N THR A 296 7.60 4.86 -17.73
CA THR A 296 7.49 4.33 -19.10
C THR A 296 8.89 3.98 -19.65
N MET A 297 9.03 3.66 -20.93
CA MET A 297 10.34 3.54 -21.56
C MET A 297 10.95 4.93 -21.78
N SER A 298 12.28 5.04 -21.65
CA SER A 298 12.99 6.22 -22.14
C SER A 298 12.95 6.29 -23.67
N GLY A 299 13.12 7.48 -24.25
CA GLY A 299 13.22 7.62 -25.69
C GLY A 299 14.39 6.81 -26.28
N ALA A 300 15.51 6.74 -25.55
CA ALA A 300 16.68 5.96 -25.97
C ALA A 300 16.40 4.45 -25.96
N ASP A 301 15.73 3.94 -24.92
CA ASP A 301 15.34 2.52 -24.87
C ASP A 301 14.30 2.20 -25.95
N TRP A 302 13.36 3.10 -26.19
CA TRP A 302 12.38 2.92 -27.27
C TRP A 302 13.04 2.78 -28.65
N GLU A 303 14.09 3.53 -28.91
CA GLU A 303 14.80 3.49 -30.18
C GLU A 303 15.77 2.30 -30.36
N THR A 304 16.32 1.80 -29.23
CA THR A 304 17.45 0.85 -29.28
C THR A 304 17.13 -0.55 -28.71
N CYS A 305 16.09 -0.69 -27.90
CA CYS A 305 15.73 -1.96 -27.28
C CYS A 305 15.09 -2.93 -28.29
N GLU A 306 15.73 -4.08 -28.49
CA GLU A 306 15.11 -5.22 -29.17
C GLU A 306 14.35 -6.04 -28.11
N ALA A 307 13.08 -5.71 -27.89
CA ALA A 307 12.27 -6.36 -26.87
C ALA A 307 12.26 -7.88 -27.05
N GLN A 308 12.67 -8.59 -26.01
CA GLN A 308 12.51 -10.03 -25.88
C GLN A 308 11.18 -10.32 -25.19
N ALA A 309 10.79 -11.61 -25.15
CA ALA A 309 9.55 -11.99 -24.49
C ALA A 309 9.67 -11.87 -22.96
N VAL A 310 9.11 -10.81 -22.41
CA VAL A 310 9.01 -10.53 -20.96
C VAL A 310 7.59 -10.07 -20.63
N PRO A 311 6.89 -10.73 -19.70
CA PRO A 311 5.61 -10.27 -19.21
C PRO A 311 5.71 -8.87 -18.57
N VAL A 312 4.76 -7.99 -18.90
CA VAL A 312 4.76 -6.60 -18.44
C VAL A 312 3.40 -6.25 -17.84
N VAL A 313 3.40 -5.70 -16.63
CA VAL A 313 2.24 -5.02 -16.05
C VAL A 313 2.56 -3.54 -15.84
N HIS A 314 1.72 -2.67 -16.37
CA HIS A 314 1.88 -1.23 -16.35
C HIS A 314 0.65 -0.57 -15.71
N ILE A 315 0.87 0.29 -14.73
CA ILE A 315 -0.18 0.98 -13.99
C ILE A 315 0.08 2.48 -14.11
N HIS A 316 -0.90 3.25 -14.64
CA HIS A 316 -0.62 4.66 -14.95
C HIS A 316 -1.88 5.52 -14.96
N GLY A 317 -1.77 6.71 -14.37
CA GLY A 317 -2.83 7.71 -14.38
C GLY A 317 -2.94 8.47 -15.71
N THR A 318 -4.16 8.67 -16.22
CA THR A 318 -4.36 9.41 -17.48
C THR A 318 -4.14 10.91 -17.33
N GLN A 319 -4.15 11.44 -16.11
CA GLN A 319 -3.83 12.82 -15.77
C GLN A 319 -2.47 12.94 -15.04
N ASP A 320 -1.58 12.00 -15.26
CA ASP A 320 -0.20 12.14 -14.83
C ASP A 320 0.47 13.27 -15.65
N TYR A 321 0.83 14.35 -14.94
CA TYR A 321 1.50 15.53 -15.52
C TYR A 321 3.01 15.49 -15.32
N THR A 322 3.54 14.50 -14.60
CA THR A 322 4.97 14.27 -14.37
C THR A 322 5.54 13.36 -15.44
N VAL A 323 4.93 12.19 -15.63
CA VAL A 323 5.21 11.26 -16.73
C VAL A 323 3.94 11.10 -17.55
N LEU A 324 3.92 11.70 -18.73
CA LEU A 324 2.71 11.80 -19.54
C LEU A 324 2.24 10.43 -20.02
N TYR A 325 0.96 10.12 -19.81
CA TYR A 325 0.31 8.91 -20.35
C TYR A 325 0.35 8.85 -21.88
N GLY A 326 0.21 10.01 -22.51
CA GLY A 326 0.21 10.18 -23.96
C GLY A 326 1.59 10.08 -24.59
N SER A 327 1.64 10.12 -25.92
CA SER A 327 2.89 10.08 -26.67
C SER A 327 3.69 11.38 -26.50
N THR A 328 5.00 11.22 -26.28
CA THR A 328 6.00 12.28 -26.20
C THR A 328 7.04 12.17 -27.32
N LEU A 329 6.75 11.37 -28.35
CA LEU A 329 7.64 11.17 -29.51
C LEU A 329 8.10 12.51 -30.11
N GLY A 330 9.41 12.60 -30.34
CA GLY A 330 10.06 13.81 -30.92
C GLY A 330 10.43 14.87 -29.88
N SER A 331 10.17 14.64 -28.60
CA SER A 331 10.70 15.46 -27.51
C SER A 331 12.19 15.21 -27.29
N ASN A 332 12.92 16.25 -26.89
CA ASN A 332 14.33 16.16 -26.47
C ASN A 332 14.50 16.20 -24.95
N ASN A 333 13.41 16.15 -24.20
CA ASN A 333 13.45 16.03 -22.74
C ASN A 333 13.93 14.61 -22.38
N PRO A 334 14.92 14.42 -21.49
CA PRO A 334 15.42 13.11 -21.10
C PRO A 334 14.32 12.13 -20.63
N TRP A 335 13.28 12.63 -20.00
CA TRP A 335 12.14 11.85 -19.47
C TRP A 335 11.06 11.54 -20.51
N GLU A 336 11.25 11.97 -21.74
CA GLU A 336 10.27 11.87 -22.82
C GLU A 336 10.88 11.15 -24.04
N GLY A 337 10.19 11.17 -25.17
CA GLY A 337 10.69 10.61 -26.43
C GLY A 337 10.13 9.22 -26.74
N ALA A 338 9.27 8.66 -25.88
CA ALA A 338 8.57 7.41 -26.12
C ALA A 338 7.13 7.63 -26.65
N PRO A 339 6.51 6.62 -27.28
CA PRO A 339 5.08 6.66 -27.56
C PRO A 339 4.26 6.58 -26.28
N GLY A 340 2.93 6.78 -26.39
CA GLY A 340 2.05 6.65 -25.24
C GLY A 340 2.07 5.25 -24.63
N VAL A 341 1.71 5.17 -23.35
CA VAL A 341 1.76 3.97 -22.50
C VAL A 341 1.19 2.73 -23.18
N GLU A 342 -0.03 2.81 -23.73
CA GLU A 342 -0.66 1.65 -24.39
C GLU A 342 0.14 1.14 -25.58
N THR A 343 0.84 2.03 -26.32
CA THR A 343 1.70 1.64 -27.43
C THR A 343 2.97 0.97 -26.95
N VAL A 344 3.57 1.46 -25.86
CA VAL A 344 4.72 0.82 -25.21
C VAL A 344 4.36 -0.59 -24.77
N VAL A 345 3.23 -0.77 -24.07
CA VAL A 345 2.82 -2.10 -23.61
C VAL A 345 2.44 -3.03 -24.77
N ALA A 346 1.80 -2.50 -25.81
CA ALA A 346 1.51 -3.26 -27.04
C ALA A 346 2.80 -3.74 -27.76
N HIS A 347 3.89 -2.98 -27.70
CA HIS A 347 5.19 -3.42 -28.21
C HIS A 347 5.70 -4.67 -27.47
N TRP A 348 5.63 -4.68 -26.15
CA TRP A 348 5.97 -5.85 -25.32
C TRP A 348 4.99 -7.02 -25.53
N ALA A 349 3.71 -6.72 -25.70
CA ALA A 349 2.72 -7.74 -26.04
C ALA A 349 3.06 -8.44 -27.37
N ASN A 350 3.52 -7.69 -28.39
CA ASN A 350 3.97 -8.27 -29.64
C ASN A 350 5.23 -9.15 -29.44
N ALA A 351 6.20 -8.70 -28.65
CA ALA A 351 7.39 -9.49 -28.33
C ALA A 351 7.01 -10.78 -27.57
N ASN A 352 6.02 -10.73 -26.72
CA ASN A 352 5.44 -11.89 -26.00
C ASN A 352 4.65 -12.83 -26.92
N GLY A 353 4.32 -12.43 -28.16
CA GLY A 353 3.51 -13.20 -29.10
C GLY A 353 2.01 -13.17 -28.78
N CYS A 354 1.51 -12.15 -28.08
CA CYS A 354 0.09 -11.97 -27.81
C CYS A 354 -0.69 -11.72 -29.11
N SER A 355 -1.79 -12.42 -29.28
CA SER A 355 -2.65 -12.34 -30.48
C SER A 355 -4.01 -11.71 -30.21
N GLU A 356 -4.36 -11.52 -28.96
CA GLU A 356 -5.66 -11.02 -28.51
C GLU A 356 -5.49 -9.86 -27.54
N VAL A 357 -6.47 -8.96 -27.52
CA VAL A 357 -6.56 -7.86 -26.57
C VAL A 357 -8.00 -7.71 -26.08
N ASN A 358 -8.16 -7.47 -24.79
CA ASN A 358 -9.43 -7.17 -24.17
C ASN A 358 -9.32 -5.94 -23.26
N THR A 359 -10.41 -5.19 -23.14
CA THR A 359 -10.52 -4.09 -22.19
C THR A 359 -11.71 -4.31 -21.28
N THR A 360 -11.48 -4.29 -19.98
CA THR A 360 -12.50 -4.49 -18.94
C THR A 360 -12.45 -3.32 -17.97
N SER A 361 -13.57 -2.61 -17.80
CA SER A 361 -13.69 -1.63 -16.72
C SER A 361 -13.85 -2.36 -15.39
N LEU A 362 -13.00 -2.06 -14.43
CA LEU A 362 -13.08 -2.61 -13.08
C LEU A 362 -14.13 -1.88 -12.26
N PRO A 363 -14.67 -2.51 -11.20
CA PRO A 363 -15.58 -1.84 -10.29
C PRO A 363 -14.93 -0.61 -9.64
N ASP A 364 -15.68 0.47 -9.58
CA ASP A 364 -15.36 1.67 -8.81
C ASP A 364 -15.70 1.39 -7.34
N LEU A 365 -14.67 1.14 -6.52
CA LEU A 365 -14.80 0.75 -5.11
C LEU A 365 -14.83 1.98 -4.19
N ASP A 366 -14.20 3.06 -4.62
CA ASP A 366 -14.23 4.36 -3.93
C ASP A 366 -14.62 5.50 -4.89
N PRO A 367 -15.92 5.70 -5.15
CA PRO A 367 -16.39 6.78 -6.02
C PRO A 367 -16.00 8.18 -5.54
N SER A 368 -15.46 8.31 -4.31
CA SER A 368 -15.08 9.61 -3.74
C SER A 368 -13.71 10.09 -4.21
N ASP A 369 -12.84 9.19 -4.70
CA ASP A 369 -11.52 9.56 -5.24
C ASP A 369 -11.60 10.16 -6.66
N GLY A 370 -12.76 10.05 -7.32
CA GLY A 370 -13.05 10.67 -8.62
C GLY A 370 -12.34 10.04 -9.81
N SER A 371 -11.78 8.83 -9.63
CA SER A 371 -11.08 8.07 -10.67
C SER A 371 -11.74 6.71 -10.90
N THR A 372 -11.38 6.03 -11.98
CA THR A 372 -11.85 4.67 -12.31
C THR A 372 -10.74 3.89 -13.00
N VAL A 373 -10.85 2.56 -13.04
CA VAL A 373 -9.81 1.70 -13.61
C VAL A 373 -10.32 0.91 -14.79
N ASP A 374 -9.58 0.96 -15.92
CA ASP A 374 -9.74 0.02 -17.02
C ASP A 374 -8.50 -0.88 -17.11
N LEU A 375 -8.72 -2.20 -17.11
CA LEU A 375 -7.70 -3.19 -17.42
C LEU A 375 -7.70 -3.46 -18.94
N ILE A 376 -6.59 -3.16 -19.59
CA ILE A 376 -6.29 -3.53 -20.97
C ILE A 376 -5.33 -4.70 -20.93
N GLU A 377 -5.79 -5.89 -21.31
CA GLU A 377 -5.00 -7.11 -21.27
C GLU A 377 -4.70 -7.62 -22.68
N HIS A 378 -3.42 -7.82 -22.98
CA HIS A 378 -2.93 -8.51 -24.17
C HIS A 378 -2.57 -9.95 -23.81
N PHE A 379 -3.14 -10.93 -24.49
CA PHE A 379 -3.02 -12.36 -24.19
C PHE A 379 -3.03 -13.23 -25.45
N GLY A 380 -3.16 -14.56 -25.29
CA GLY A 380 -3.19 -15.49 -26.42
C GLY A 380 -1.80 -15.82 -26.97
N SER A 381 -0.74 -15.59 -26.17
CA SER A 381 0.63 -16.02 -26.50
C SER A 381 0.79 -17.53 -26.39
N PRO A 382 1.54 -18.21 -27.28
CA PRO A 382 1.87 -19.62 -27.15
C PRO A 382 2.66 -19.98 -25.88
N SER A 383 3.41 -19.03 -25.31
CA SER A 383 4.14 -19.19 -24.04
C SER A 383 3.25 -18.96 -22.81
N GLY A 384 2.05 -18.44 -22.98
CA GLY A 384 1.19 -17.96 -21.90
C GLY A 384 1.56 -16.57 -21.39
N TYR A 385 2.60 -15.93 -21.92
CA TYR A 385 3.00 -14.59 -21.53
C TYR A 385 1.95 -13.56 -21.92
N LYS A 386 1.81 -12.52 -21.10
CA LYS A 386 0.82 -11.45 -21.24
C LYS A 386 1.50 -10.08 -21.14
N ALA A 387 0.76 -9.04 -21.51
CA ALA A 387 1.08 -7.67 -21.15
C ALA A 387 -0.21 -6.93 -20.75
N GLN A 388 -0.19 -6.18 -19.66
CA GLN A 388 -1.36 -5.54 -19.09
C GLN A 388 -1.13 -4.05 -18.85
N VAL A 389 -2.16 -3.24 -19.08
CA VAL A 389 -2.23 -1.85 -18.63
C VAL A 389 -3.42 -1.71 -17.69
N TYR A 390 -3.17 -1.25 -16.48
CA TYR A 390 -4.18 -0.68 -15.61
C TYR A 390 -4.21 0.82 -15.85
N ARG A 391 -5.16 1.26 -16.65
CA ARG A 391 -5.37 2.66 -16.98
C ARG A 391 -6.24 3.29 -15.92
N ILE A 392 -5.66 4.19 -15.13
CA ILE A 392 -6.38 4.91 -14.08
C ILE A 392 -6.94 6.19 -14.69
N ASN A 393 -8.21 6.18 -15.03
CA ASN A 393 -8.90 7.33 -15.61
C ASN A 393 -8.97 8.45 -14.57
N GLN A 394 -8.48 9.63 -14.91
CA GLN A 394 -8.33 10.79 -14.05
C GLN A 394 -7.30 10.64 -12.92
N GLY A 395 -6.60 9.50 -12.81
CA GLY A 395 -5.50 9.31 -11.87
C GLY A 395 -4.28 10.17 -12.20
N GLY A 396 -3.54 10.58 -11.17
CA GLY A 396 -2.32 11.37 -11.22
C GLY A 396 -1.04 10.52 -11.27
N HIS A 397 0.03 11.09 -10.69
CA HIS A 397 1.35 10.44 -10.57
C HIS A 397 1.47 9.79 -9.19
N ASP A 398 0.86 8.62 -9.00
CA ASP A 398 0.68 7.99 -7.70
C ASP A 398 1.05 6.50 -7.71
N TRP A 399 1.27 5.92 -6.52
CA TRP A 399 1.26 4.48 -6.29
C TRP A 399 -0.14 4.09 -5.83
N PHE A 400 -0.97 3.66 -6.77
CA PHE A 400 -2.40 3.45 -6.57
C PHE A 400 -2.70 2.34 -5.56
N GLY A 401 -3.69 2.60 -4.70
CA GLY A 401 -4.03 1.77 -3.54
C GLY A 401 -3.33 2.20 -2.24
N THR A 402 -2.29 3.05 -2.34
CA THR A 402 -1.71 3.79 -1.22
C THR A 402 -2.10 5.26 -1.32
N TRP A 403 -2.05 5.82 -2.55
CA TRP A 403 -2.47 7.18 -2.87
C TRP A 403 -3.25 7.22 -4.19
N GLY A 404 -4.04 8.26 -4.39
CA GLY A 404 -4.84 8.47 -5.59
C GLY A 404 -6.01 7.49 -5.69
N ASN A 405 -6.07 6.70 -6.76
CA ASN A 405 -7.13 5.70 -6.95
C ASN A 405 -7.04 4.57 -5.92
N MET A 406 -8.17 4.25 -5.30
CA MET A 406 -8.30 3.21 -4.27
C MET A 406 -9.04 1.96 -4.76
N ASP A 407 -9.36 1.84 -6.05
CA ASP A 407 -10.03 0.67 -6.62
C ASP A 407 -9.11 -0.54 -6.79
N ILE A 408 -7.80 -0.29 -6.84
CA ILE A 408 -6.77 -1.32 -6.94
C ILE A 408 -5.65 -1.06 -5.93
N GLN A 409 -4.88 -2.10 -5.63
CA GLN A 409 -3.62 -1.99 -4.89
C GLN A 409 -2.49 -2.43 -5.82
N SER A 410 -1.63 -1.49 -6.23
CA SER A 410 -0.63 -1.70 -7.28
C SER A 410 0.31 -2.88 -7.01
N SER A 411 0.79 -3.04 -5.78
CA SER A 411 1.70 -4.14 -5.41
C SER A 411 1.00 -5.50 -5.47
N ALA A 412 -0.24 -5.59 -5.01
CA ALA A 412 -1.03 -6.82 -5.09
C ALA A 412 -1.35 -7.18 -6.55
N VAL A 413 -1.68 -6.19 -7.38
CA VAL A 413 -1.90 -6.37 -8.84
C VAL A 413 -0.65 -6.93 -9.50
N MET A 414 0.51 -6.34 -9.23
CA MET A 414 1.78 -6.79 -9.81
C MET A 414 2.13 -8.20 -9.36
N TRP A 415 1.99 -8.53 -8.07
CA TRP A 415 2.23 -9.88 -7.59
C TRP A 415 1.29 -10.90 -8.21
N SER A 416 -0.01 -10.60 -8.27
CA SER A 416 -1.01 -11.47 -8.91
C SER A 416 -0.64 -11.77 -10.35
N PHE A 417 -0.15 -10.77 -11.10
CA PHE A 417 0.29 -10.93 -12.48
C PHE A 417 1.56 -11.79 -12.59
N TRP A 418 2.60 -11.54 -11.77
CA TRP A 418 3.86 -12.26 -11.87
C TRP A 418 3.78 -13.71 -11.42
N SER A 419 2.97 -14.00 -10.41
CA SER A 419 2.79 -15.35 -9.88
C SER A 419 2.28 -16.33 -10.93
N GLU A 420 1.62 -15.86 -11.99
CA GLU A 420 1.20 -16.68 -13.12
C GLU A 420 2.38 -17.25 -13.93
N PHE A 421 3.54 -16.58 -13.91
CA PHE A 421 4.71 -16.94 -14.71
C PHE A 421 5.80 -17.65 -13.89
N CYS A 422 5.62 -17.76 -12.59
CA CYS A 422 6.51 -18.49 -11.72
C CYS A 422 6.24 -20.00 -11.82
N ALA A 423 7.12 -20.71 -12.46
CA ALA A 423 7.04 -22.18 -12.55
C ALA A 423 7.32 -22.87 -11.21
N ASN A 424 7.26 -22.16 -10.10
CA ASN A 424 7.57 -22.67 -8.78
C ASN A 424 6.45 -23.55 -8.24
N PRO A 425 6.79 -24.72 -7.63
CA PRO A 425 5.83 -25.63 -7.04
C PRO A 425 5.07 -25.13 -5.82
N LEU A 426 5.04 -23.80 -5.53
CA LEU A 426 4.06 -23.25 -4.59
C LEU A 426 2.61 -23.53 -5.06
N SER A 427 2.41 -23.84 -6.33
CA SER A 427 1.10 -24.23 -6.89
C SER A 427 0.83 -25.74 -6.86
N ILE A 428 1.78 -26.58 -6.42
CA ILE A 428 1.56 -28.01 -6.26
C ILE A 428 1.78 -28.38 -4.79
N ALA A 429 0.93 -27.83 -3.91
CA ALA A 429 0.30 -28.79 -3.04
C ALA A 429 -0.42 -29.76 -4.00
N GLU A 430 0.06 -31.00 -4.12
CA GLU A 430 -0.68 -32.09 -4.71
C GLU A 430 -2.16 -31.94 -4.36
N PRO A 431 -3.12 -32.28 -5.23
CA PRO A 431 -4.52 -32.21 -4.85
C PRO A 431 -4.63 -32.90 -3.50
N TYR A 432 -4.86 -32.09 -2.47
CA TYR A 432 -4.86 -32.50 -1.07
C TYR A 432 -5.82 -33.67 -0.96
N ASP A 433 -5.25 -34.85 -0.74
CA ASP A 433 -6.01 -36.06 -0.47
C ASP A 433 -6.74 -35.82 0.85
N SER A 434 -8.04 -35.54 0.73
CA SER A 434 -8.96 -35.32 1.85
C SER A 434 -9.02 -36.46 2.88
N SER A 435 -8.22 -37.50 2.72
CA SER A 435 -8.12 -38.63 3.62
C SER A 435 -7.23 -38.45 4.84
N HIS A 436 -6.51 -37.29 4.96
CA HIS A 436 -5.63 -36.94 6.07
C HIS A 436 -6.02 -35.65 6.82
N LEU A 437 -7.31 -35.28 6.84
CA LEU A 437 -7.83 -34.24 7.76
C LEU A 437 -7.77 -34.73 9.21
N GLY A 438 -6.63 -34.49 9.84
CA GLY A 438 -6.47 -34.55 11.28
C GLY A 438 -6.89 -33.22 11.90
N GLN A 439 -8.12 -33.17 12.36
CA GLN A 439 -8.64 -32.36 13.46
C GLN A 439 -8.10 -30.93 13.63
N ALA A 440 -8.42 -30.00 12.73
CA ALA A 440 -8.83 -28.63 13.07
C ALA A 440 -9.43 -27.99 11.80
N ASP A 441 -10.69 -28.23 11.53
CA ASP A 441 -11.44 -27.38 10.60
C ASP A 441 -11.59 -26.00 11.24
N LEU A 442 -10.79 -25.02 10.81
CA LEU A 442 -10.87 -23.63 11.30
C LEU A 442 -12.22 -23.02 10.99
N CYS A 443 -12.81 -23.37 9.88
CA CYS A 443 -14.18 -23.03 9.55
C CYS A 443 -14.83 -24.09 8.65
N ALA A 444 -16.16 -24.20 8.76
CA ALA A 444 -16.98 -25.04 7.89
C ALA A 444 -17.90 -24.17 7.06
N ALA A 445 -17.96 -24.42 5.75
CA ALA A 445 -18.92 -23.77 4.85
C ALA A 445 -20.21 -24.60 4.77
N GLN A 446 -21.32 -24.02 5.17
CA GLN A 446 -22.65 -24.53 4.95
C GLN A 446 -23.39 -23.59 4.00
N SER A 447 -23.52 -24.01 2.73
CA SER A 447 -24.06 -23.11 1.71
C SER A 447 -23.09 -21.91 1.48
N ASN A 448 -23.59 -20.67 1.62
CA ASN A 448 -22.83 -19.44 1.52
C ASN A 448 -22.36 -18.92 2.90
N THR A 449 -22.51 -19.72 3.94
CA THR A 449 -22.21 -19.30 5.31
C THR A 449 -20.96 -19.99 5.81
N LEU A 450 -20.00 -19.20 6.31
CA LEU A 450 -18.83 -19.65 7.03
C LEU A 450 -19.12 -19.61 8.54
N ILE A 451 -18.76 -20.66 9.27
CA ILE A 451 -18.91 -20.73 10.73
C ILE A 451 -17.50 -20.95 11.29
N ALA A 452 -17.08 -20.06 12.17
CA ALA A 452 -15.78 -20.15 12.82
C ALA A 452 -15.85 -21.20 13.96
N GLN A 453 -14.91 -22.15 13.93
CA GLN A 453 -14.78 -23.18 14.98
C GLN A 453 -13.78 -22.79 16.08
N GLU A 454 -12.98 -21.78 15.82
CA GLU A 454 -12.11 -21.07 16.75
C GLU A 454 -12.04 -19.61 16.35
N ASP A 455 -11.40 -18.77 17.14
CA ASP A 455 -11.21 -17.35 16.82
C ASP A 455 -10.28 -17.21 15.62
N ILE A 456 -10.76 -16.63 14.51
CA ILE A 456 -10.06 -16.58 13.23
C ILE A 456 -10.14 -15.21 12.57
N HIS A 457 -9.06 -14.84 11.91
CA HIS A 457 -9.05 -13.82 10.88
C HIS A 457 -9.43 -14.43 9.53
N LEU A 458 -10.47 -13.90 8.90
CA LEU A 458 -10.88 -14.26 7.54
C LEU A 458 -10.44 -13.18 6.57
N THR A 459 -9.77 -13.60 5.51
CA THR A 459 -9.49 -12.76 4.34
C THR A 459 -10.08 -13.45 3.12
N VAL A 460 -10.91 -12.76 2.37
CA VAL A 460 -11.66 -13.34 1.24
C VAL A 460 -11.28 -12.61 -0.04
N TYR A 461 -10.87 -13.38 -1.03
CA TYR A 461 -10.54 -12.91 -2.37
C TYR A 461 -11.52 -13.47 -3.39
N ASP A 462 -11.87 -12.71 -4.42
CA ASP A 462 -12.60 -13.23 -5.58
C ASP A 462 -11.69 -14.04 -6.52
N ALA A 463 -12.26 -14.58 -7.59
CA ALA A 463 -11.55 -15.39 -8.56
C ALA A 463 -10.42 -14.62 -9.30
N SER A 464 -10.42 -13.30 -9.25
CA SER A 464 -9.37 -12.44 -9.81
C SER A 464 -8.25 -12.12 -8.81
N GLY A 465 -8.34 -12.65 -7.57
CA GLY A 465 -7.40 -12.38 -6.50
C GLY A 465 -7.65 -11.05 -5.76
N ARG A 466 -8.76 -10.37 -6.05
CA ARG A 466 -9.10 -9.11 -5.40
C ARG A 466 -9.66 -9.38 -4.00
N LEU A 467 -9.20 -8.60 -3.01
CA LEU A 467 -9.74 -8.61 -1.66
C LEU A 467 -11.22 -8.19 -1.68
N VAL A 468 -12.11 -9.08 -1.22
CA VAL A 468 -13.56 -8.86 -1.16
C VAL A 468 -14.01 -8.50 0.24
N ALA A 469 -13.40 -9.14 1.26
CA ALA A 469 -13.73 -8.88 2.64
C ALA A 469 -12.60 -9.32 3.58
N GLN A 470 -12.48 -8.62 4.69
CA GLN A 470 -11.75 -9.08 5.86
C GLN A 470 -12.68 -9.05 7.07
N ARG A 471 -12.63 -10.11 7.90
CA ARG A 471 -13.43 -10.24 9.10
C ARG A 471 -12.66 -10.97 10.19
N PHE A 472 -12.83 -10.53 11.42
CA PHE A 472 -12.52 -11.33 12.57
C PHE A 472 -13.81 -12.03 13.03
N LEU A 473 -13.76 -13.35 13.18
CA LEU A 473 -14.89 -14.15 13.69
C LEU A 473 -14.44 -14.84 14.96
N PHE A 474 -15.19 -14.66 16.04
CA PHE A 474 -15.04 -15.44 17.25
C PHE A 474 -15.63 -16.83 17.08
N THR A 475 -15.21 -17.76 17.93
CA THR A 475 -15.73 -19.13 17.96
C THR A 475 -17.27 -19.13 17.93
N ASP A 476 -17.83 -19.98 17.08
CA ASP A 476 -19.28 -20.14 16.82
C ASP A 476 -19.95 -18.95 16.13
N GLN A 477 -19.25 -17.87 15.80
CA GLN A 477 -19.80 -16.84 14.93
C GLN A 477 -19.89 -17.33 13.49
N SER A 478 -20.91 -16.86 12.78
CA SER A 478 -21.11 -17.13 11.37
C SER A 478 -21.10 -15.86 10.53
N TRP A 479 -20.61 -15.98 9.32
CA TRP A 479 -20.65 -14.92 8.32
C TRP A 479 -21.17 -15.46 6.99
N GLU A 480 -22.21 -14.81 6.46
CA GLU A 480 -22.78 -15.13 5.17
C GLU A 480 -22.10 -14.30 4.08
N MET A 481 -21.46 -14.97 3.12
CA MET A 481 -20.85 -14.33 1.96
C MET A 481 -21.93 -13.89 0.98
N LYS A 482 -21.78 -12.68 0.45
CA LYS A 482 -22.65 -12.10 -0.58
C LYS A 482 -21.89 -12.00 -1.91
N GLY A 483 -22.63 -12.13 -3.01
CA GLY A 483 -22.08 -12.06 -4.34
C GLY A 483 -21.88 -13.44 -4.98
N CYS A 484 -21.98 -13.50 -6.30
CA CYS A 484 -21.91 -14.73 -7.09
C CYS A 484 -20.49 -14.97 -7.56
N GLY A 485 -19.98 -16.20 -7.42
CA GLY A 485 -18.68 -16.58 -7.97
C GLY A 485 -17.80 -17.43 -7.08
N LEU A 486 -16.60 -17.72 -7.57
CA LEU A 486 -15.58 -18.45 -6.83
C LEU A 486 -14.82 -17.45 -5.93
N HIS A 487 -14.70 -17.79 -4.66
CA HIS A 487 -13.95 -17.02 -3.68
C HIS A 487 -12.87 -17.90 -3.04
N LEU A 488 -11.68 -17.34 -2.86
CA LEU A 488 -10.64 -17.90 -2.00
C LEU A 488 -10.79 -17.29 -0.62
N VAL A 489 -11.02 -18.13 0.37
CA VAL A 489 -11.11 -17.74 1.77
C VAL A 489 -9.86 -18.21 2.49
N VAL A 490 -9.12 -17.29 3.06
CA VAL A 490 -7.97 -17.58 3.92
C VAL A 490 -8.40 -17.34 5.36
N ALA A 491 -8.39 -18.40 6.17
CA ALA A 491 -8.69 -18.34 7.60
C ALA A 491 -7.39 -18.53 8.38
N LYS A 492 -7.04 -17.56 9.22
CA LYS A 492 -5.86 -17.63 10.09
C LYS A 492 -6.32 -17.63 11.54
N SER A 493 -5.97 -18.66 12.30
CA SER A 493 -6.29 -18.72 13.74
C SER A 493 -5.40 -17.76 14.53
N THR A 494 -5.87 -17.39 15.73
CA THR A 494 -5.08 -16.60 16.68
C THR A 494 -3.82 -17.33 17.16
N PHE A 495 -3.72 -18.64 16.92
CA PHE A 495 -2.53 -19.47 17.21
C PHE A 495 -1.61 -19.66 15.99
N GLY A 496 -1.84 -18.92 14.89
CA GLY A 496 -0.97 -18.90 13.71
C GLY A 496 -1.23 -20.04 12.70
N GLN A 497 -2.26 -20.88 12.88
CA GLN A 497 -2.65 -21.88 11.87
C GLN A 497 -3.39 -21.17 10.73
N THR A 498 -3.05 -21.52 9.50
CA THR A 498 -3.70 -20.95 8.30
C THR A 498 -4.37 -22.06 7.51
N GLN A 499 -5.63 -21.84 7.14
CA GLN A 499 -6.40 -22.74 6.27
C GLN A 499 -6.90 -21.94 5.06
N GLN A 500 -6.77 -22.50 3.88
CA GLN A 500 -7.31 -21.92 2.65
C GLN A 500 -8.49 -22.75 2.16
N LEU A 501 -9.59 -22.12 1.85
CA LEU A 501 -10.80 -22.73 1.34
C LEU A 501 -11.21 -22.04 0.03
N LYS A 502 -11.51 -22.83 -0.99
CA LYS A 502 -12.17 -22.32 -2.19
C LYS A 502 -13.67 -22.49 -2.01
N VAL A 503 -14.40 -21.39 -1.98
CA VAL A 503 -15.84 -21.40 -1.77
C VAL A 503 -16.53 -20.83 -3.01
N PHE A 504 -17.47 -21.59 -3.55
CA PHE A 504 -18.30 -21.12 -4.65
C PHE A 504 -19.63 -20.60 -4.07
N VAL A 505 -19.81 -19.27 -4.12
CA VAL A 505 -21.03 -18.60 -3.66
C VAL A 505 -22.04 -18.58 -4.80
N LYS A 506 -23.26 -19.04 -4.52
CA LYS A 506 -24.41 -18.96 -5.43
C LYS A 506 -25.40 -17.97 -4.84
N ASP A 507 -25.97 -17.11 -5.70
CA ASP A 507 -27.13 -16.28 -5.36
C ASP A 507 -28.36 -17.11 -5.07
#